data_2acd3849a96acc0cf4ac9e7082b1b3a6
#
_entry.id   2acd3849a96acc0cf4ac9e7082b1b3a6
#
_cell.length_a   1.000
_cell.length_b   1.000
_cell.length_c   1.000
_cell.angle_alpha   90.00
_cell.angle_beta   90.00
_cell.angle_gamma   90.00
#
_symmetry.space_group_name_H-M   'P 1'
#
loop_
_entity.id
_entity.type
_entity.pdbx_description
1 polymer ?
#
loop_
_entity_poly.entity_id
_entity_poly.type
_entity_poly.pdbx_seq_one_letter_code
_entity_poly.pdbx_strand_id
1 'polypeptide(L)'
;MLLEKIKTPGLSHLSYLIGSQGKAAVIDPRRDCEIYLERARAEGLEITHIFETHRNEDLITGSPVLAKMTGARVLHGPNPADEVVFADTAREGDVFEIGKIRVEVLETPGHTDDHLAFVFHDDDYPEGPVGVFTGDALFVGDVGRTDFYPERAREVAGLLYDSLQKICALGDQTIIYPAHGAGSVCGSEMADREFSTIGHERRNNPRLRIADRDEFIKAKVEEHHYQPPYFRLMERLNLEGANAAPRVMRPRLLGLEDLGESGADHLVDVREPLAYAAGHMQGAVCLPVGMIPAFAGWFISEGDTIALIASEEDELAQAMAHLVRIGLDNIVGGYVGVIPAAAQGKAMQSIAMIDTEEVARRL
;
A
#
# COMPACT_ATOMS: atom_id res chain seq x y z
N MET A 1 -8.08 -22.10 13.00
CA MET A 1 -8.10 -20.78 12.32
C MET A 1 -6.89 -20.65 11.42
N LEU A 2 -7.05 -20.19 10.16
CA LEU A 2 -5.97 -19.71 9.29
C LEU A 2 -5.80 -18.22 9.50
N LEU A 3 -4.56 -17.73 9.52
CA LEU A 3 -4.22 -16.32 9.38
C LEU A 3 -2.93 -16.25 8.56
N GLU A 4 -2.99 -15.63 7.40
CA GLU A 4 -1.84 -15.42 6.52
C GLU A 4 -1.66 -13.92 6.25
N LYS A 5 -0.45 -13.41 6.45
CA LYS A 5 -0.05 -12.05 6.09
C LYS A 5 0.55 -12.05 4.69
N ILE A 6 0.03 -11.23 3.81
CA ILE A 6 0.48 -11.09 2.43
C ILE A 6 1.09 -9.71 2.26
N LYS A 7 2.39 -9.66 2.01
CA LYS A 7 3.14 -8.42 1.80
C LYS A 7 3.04 -7.95 0.36
N THR A 8 2.92 -6.64 0.17
CA THR A 8 3.01 -6.00 -1.13
C THR A 8 4.39 -5.36 -1.28
N PRO A 9 5.32 -5.97 -2.04
CA PRO A 9 6.65 -5.40 -2.22
C PRO A 9 6.59 -3.98 -2.79
N GLY A 10 7.48 -3.11 -2.31
CA GLY A 10 7.63 -1.73 -2.77
C GLY A 10 6.70 -0.71 -2.11
N LEU A 11 5.56 -1.12 -1.57
CA LEU A 11 4.61 -0.26 -0.86
C LEU A 11 4.64 -0.43 0.65
N SER A 12 5.35 -1.44 1.16
CA SER A 12 5.30 -1.85 2.58
C SER A 12 3.88 -2.15 3.09
N HIS A 13 2.94 -2.33 2.17
CA HIS A 13 1.54 -2.66 2.46
C HIS A 13 1.40 -4.12 2.89
N LEU A 14 0.54 -4.33 3.87
CA LEU A 14 0.23 -5.62 4.49
C LEU A 14 -1.27 -5.88 4.36
N SER A 15 -1.61 -6.96 3.71
CA SER A 15 -2.97 -7.48 3.65
C SER A 15 -3.04 -8.84 4.33
N TYR A 16 -4.25 -9.28 4.65
CA TYR A 16 -4.41 -10.51 5.41
C TYR A 16 -5.52 -11.39 4.84
N LEU A 17 -5.28 -12.70 4.91
CA LEU A 17 -6.28 -13.73 4.66
C LEU A 17 -6.53 -14.46 5.98
N ILE A 18 -7.78 -14.41 6.47
CA ILE A 18 -8.21 -15.21 7.62
C ILE A 18 -9.25 -16.24 7.18
N GLY A 19 -9.26 -17.39 7.83
CA GLY A 19 -10.19 -18.45 7.45
C GLY A 19 -10.46 -19.50 8.51
N SER A 20 -11.67 -20.04 8.49
CA SER A 20 -12.13 -21.11 9.36
C SER A 20 -13.30 -21.85 8.72
N GLN A 21 -13.36 -23.18 8.89
CA GLN A 21 -14.48 -24.04 8.48
C GLN A 21 -14.95 -23.83 7.02
N GLY A 22 -14.01 -23.76 6.09
CA GLY A 22 -14.30 -23.60 4.65
C GLY A 22 -14.62 -22.18 4.20
N LYS A 23 -14.69 -21.20 5.12
CA LYS A 23 -14.92 -19.78 4.81
C LYS A 23 -13.66 -18.95 5.06
N ALA A 24 -13.50 -17.89 4.29
CA ALA A 24 -12.40 -16.93 4.45
C ALA A 24 -12.88 -15.48 4.30
N ALA A 25 -12.07 -14.59 4.85
CA ALA A 25 -12.15 -13.16 4.58
C ALA A 25 -10.76 -12.61 4.22
N VAL A 26 -10.74 -11.55 3.40
CA VAL A 26 -9.53 -10.81 3.06
C VAL A 26 -9.62 -9.41 3.64
N ILE A 27 -8.53 -8.92 4.21
CA ILE A 27 -8.41 -7.58 4.75
C ILE A 27 -7.43 -6.79 3.88
N ASP A 28 -7.85 -5.62 3.38
CA ASP A 28 -7.10 -4.69 2.56
C ASP A 28 -6.41 -5.35 1.35
N PRO A 29 -7.16 -5.97 0.42
CA PRO A 29 -6.55 -6.64 -0.71
C PRO A 29 -5.90 -5.66 -1.69
N ARG A 30 -4.68 -5.98 -2.13
CA ARG A 30 -4.01 -5.25 -3.20
C ARG A 30 -4.67 -5.51 -4.56
N ARG A 31 -4.43 -4.64 -5.53
CA ARG A 31 -5.06 -4.65 -6.85
C ARG A 31 -4.84 -5.95 -7.64
N ASP A 32 -3.65 -6.53 -7.61
CA ASP A 32 -3.32 -7.84 -8.19
C ASP A 32 -3.78 -8.96 -7.25
N CYS A 33 -5.10 -9.13 -7.16
CA CYS A 33 -5.79 -9.88 -6.12
C CYS A 33 -5.87 -11.40 -6.35
N GLU A 34 -5.36 -11.95 -7.44
CA GLU A 34 -5.37 -13.39 -7.73
C GLU A 34 -4.69 -14.22 -6.64
N ILE A 35 -3.69 -13.65 -5.98
CA ILE A 35 -2.97 -14.33 -4.89
C ILE A 35 -3.90 -14.78 -3.76
N TYR A 36 -4.93 -13.99 -3.43
CA TYR A 36 -5.88 -14.35 -2.37
C TYR A 36 -6.72 -15.57 -2.76
N LEU A 37 -7.10 -15.66 -4.05
CA LEU A 37 -7.81 -16.82 -4.58
C LEU A 37 -6.95 -18.09 -4.56
N GLU A 38 -5.68 -17.96 -4.93
CA GLU A 38 -4.73 -19.07 -4.94
C GLU A 38 -4.53 -19.60 -3.51
N ARG A 39 -4.32 -18.70 -2.53
CA ARG A 39 -4.13 -19.07 -1.13
C ARG A 39 -5.39 -19.67 -0.53
N ALA A 40 -6.54 -19.05 -0.72
CA ALA A 40 -7.81 -19.58 -0.23
C ALA A 40 -8.12 -20.98 -0.80
N ARG A 41 -7.91 -21.17 -2.11
CA ARG A 41 -8.10 -22.48 -2.76
C ARG A 41 -7.15 -23.55 -2.24
N ALA A 42 -5.88 -23.21 -2.00
CA ALA A 42 -4.90 -24.16 -1.45
C ALA A 42 -5.32 -24.69 -0.08
N GLU A 43 -6.04 -23.89 0.71
CA GLU A 43 -6.55 -24.22 2.03
C GLU A 43 -8.00 -24.75 2.01
N GLY A 44 -8.62 -24.88 0.82
CA GLY A 44 -10.01 -25.32 0.68
C GLY A 44 -11.03 -24.32 1.24
N LEU A 45 -10.72 -23.01 1.16
CA LEU A 45 -11.53 -21.94 1.70
C LEU A 45 -12.25 -21.17 0.57
N GLU A 46 -13.47 -20.71 0.85
CA GLU A 46 -14.25 -19.79 0.03
C GLU A 46 -14.17 -18.38 0.63
N ILE A 47 -13.75 -17.40 -0.16
CA ILE A 47 -13.73 -15.99 0.27
C ILE A 47 -15.16 -15.47 0.23
N THR A 48 -15.71 -15.14 1.41
CA THR A 48 -17.09 -14.67 1.58
C THR A 48 -17.18 -13.19 1.96
N HIS A 49 -16.11 -12.63 2.53
CA HIS A 49 -16.05 -11.24 2.95
C HIS A 49 -14.72 -10.61 2.57
N ILE A 50 -14.74 -9.32 2.31
CA ILE A 50 -13.60 -8.46 2.08
C ILE A 50 -13.79 -7.25 2.98
N PHE A 51 -12.80 -6.97 3.83
CA PHE A 51 -12.83 -5.85 4.76
C PHE A 51 -11.77 -4.82 4.33
N GLU A 52 -12.18 -3.57 4.23
CA GLU A 52 -11.27 -2.46 4.02
C GLU A 52 -11.17 -1.65 5.29
N THR A 53 -9.95 -1.49 5.82
CA THR A 53 -9.73 -0.69 7.02
C THR A 53 -9.95 0.78 6.75
N HIS A 54 -9.60 1.25 5.57
CA HIS A 54 -9.77 2.64 5.15
C HIS A 54 -9.61 2.76 3.63
N ARG A 55 -9.88 3.91 3.10
CA ARG A 55 -9.53 4.28 1.74
C ARG A 55 -8.03 4.55 1.66
N ASN A 56 -7.28 3.59 1.13
CA ASN A 56 -5.83 3.70 0.98
C ASN A 56 -5.44 4.85 0.04
N GLU A 57 -4.43 5.63 0.42
CA GLU A 57 -3.92 6.76 -0.35
C GLU A 57 -2.71 6.39 -1.21
N ASP A 58 -2.07 5.27 -0.95
CA ASP A 58 -0.81 4.89 -1.59
C ASP A 58 -0.90 3.69 -2.54
N LEU A 59 -2.05 3.03 -2.61
CA LEU A 59 -2.31 1.94 -3.55
C LEU A 59 -3.78 1.86 -3.97
N ILE A 60 -4.02 1.17 -5.10
CA ILE A 60 -5.38 0.83 -5.53
C ILE A 60 -5.81 -0.47 -4.87
N THR A 61 -7.00 -0.46 -4.26
CA THR A 61 -7.60 -1.66 -3.69
C THR A 61 -7.98 -2.69 -4.75
N GLY A 62 -7.83 -3.97 -4.38
CA GLY A 62 -8.33 -5.10 -5.16
C GLY A 62 -9.77 -5.50 -4.89
N SER A 63 -10.42 -4.86 -3.90
CA SER A 63 -11.73 -5.28 -3.37
C SER A 63 -12.83 -5.41 -4.42
N PRO A 64 -13.06 -4.43 -5.33
CA PRO A 64 -14.14 -4.56 -6.31
C PRO A 64 -13.89 -5.70 -7.30
N VAL A 65 -12.64 -5.97 -7.64
CA VAL A 65 -12.26 -7.05 -8.55
C VAL A 65 -12.37 -8.40 -7.86
N LEU A 66 -11.83 -8.52 -6.65
CA LEU A 66 -11.92 -9.74 -5.85
C LEU A 66 -13.37 -10.11 -5.54
N ALA A 67 -14.21 -9.14 -5.19
CA ALA A 67 -15.63 -9.32 -4.98
C ALA A 67 -16.33 -9.86 -6.25
N LYS A 68 -16.03 -9.31 -7.41
CA LYS A 68 -16.56 -9.79 -8.69
C LYS A 68 -16.14 -11.23 -9.00
N MET A 69 -14.96 -11.64 -8.60
CA MET A 69 -14.42 -13.00 -8.84
C MET A 69 -14.97 -14.04 -7.87
N THR A 70 -15.35 -13.64 -6.65
CA THR A 70 -15.73 -14.54 -5.55
C THR A 70 -17.21 -14.47 -5.18
N GLY A 71 -17.89 -13.35 -5.45
CA GLY A 71 -19.19 -13.04 -4.90
C GLY A 71 -19.14 -12.56 -3.44
N ALA A 72 -17.96 -12.31 -2.89
CA ALA A 72 -17.80 -11.84 -1.52
C ALA A 72 -18.38 -10.44 -1.32
N ARG A 73 -18.90 -10.18 -0.11
CA ARG A 73 -19.32 -8.83 0.30
C ARG A 73 -18.09 -7.99 0.62
N VAL A 74 -18.08 -6.76 0.15
CA VAL A 74 -17.07 -5.76 0.54
C VAL A 74 -17.65 -4.89 1.64
N LEU A 75 -16.92 -4.71 2.73
CA LEU A 75 -17.26 -3.88 3.88
C LEU A 75 -16.25 -2.75 4.00
N HIS A 76 -16.75 -1.52 4.10
CA HIS A 76 -15.94 -0.30 4.21
C HIS A 76 -16.53 0.65 5.24
N GLY A 77 -15.71 1.54 5.82
CA GLY A 77 -16.19 2.52 6.79
C GLY A 77 -17.11 3.59 6.19
N PRO A 78 -17.86 4.28 7.04
CA PRO A 78 -18.70 5.40 6.60
C PRO A 78 -17.79 6.54 6.12
N ASN A 79 -17.88 6.90 4.83
CA ASN A 79 -17.19 8.06 4.29
C ASN A 79 -18.14 9.25 4.24
N PRO A 80 -17.90 10.32 5.02
CA PRO A 80 -18.81 11.47 5.09
C PRO A 80 -18.77 12.35 3.83
N ALA A 81 -17.72 12.26 3.02
CA ALA A 81 -17.55 13.11 1.83
C ALA A 81 -18.20 12.48 0.58
N ASP A 82 -17.95 11.18 0.34
CA ASP A 82 -18.36 10.48 -0.88
C ASP A 82 -18.63 9.00 -0.59
N GLU A 83 -19.53 8.39 -1.34
CA GLU A 83 -19.87 6.97 -1.21
C GLU A 83 -18.82 6.10 -1.90
N VAL A 84 -18.38 5.01 -1.24
CA VAL A 84 -17.60 3.94 -1.86
C VAL A 84 -18.55 3.05 -2.63
N VAL A 85 -18.58 3.17 -3.95
CA VAL A 85 -19.63 2.61 -4.81
C VAL A 85 -19.70 1.07 -4.89
N PHE A 86 -18.65 0.39 -4.43
CA PHE A 86 -18.52 -1.08 -4.53
C PHE A 86 -18.61 -1.79 -3.17
N ALA A 87 -18.86 -1.07 -2.09
CA ALA A 87 -18.84 -1.63 -0.73
C ALA A 87 -20.13 -1.33 0.04
N ASP A 88 -20.52 -2.24 0.92
CA ASP A 88 -21.50 -1.99 1.95
C ASP A 88 -20.84 -1.22 3.11
N THR A 89 -21.55 -0.26 3.70
CA THR A 89 -21.03 0.46 4.87
C THR A 89 -21.11 -0.40 6.11
N ALA A 90 -19.96 -0.62 6.76
CA ALA A 90 -19.84 -1.22 8.09
C ALA A 90 -19.71 -0.12 9.15
N ARG A 91 -20.27 -0.39 10.35
CA ARG A 91 -20.32 0.58 11.44
C ARG A 91 -19.85 -0.03 12.75
N GLU A 92 -19.56 0.83 13.71
CA GLU A 92 -19.23 0.44 15.09
C GLU A 92 -20.17 -0.63 15.63
N GLY A 93 -19.60 -1.74 16.09
CA GLY A 93 -20.33 -2.86 16.70
C GLY A 93 -20.98 -3.84 15.72
N ASP A 94 -20.84 -3.64 14.40
CA ASP A 94 -21.24 -4.68 13.44
C ASP A 94 -20.36 -5.93 13.63
N VAL A 95 -20.98 -7.10 13.44
CA VAL A 95 -20.32 -8.39 13.65
C VAL A 95 -20.53 -9.29 12.43
N PHE A 96 -19.45 -9.90 11.97
CA PHE A 96 -19.43 -10.82 10.83
C PHE A 96 -18.84 -12.17 11.23
N GLU A 97 -19.41 -13.27 10.73
CA GLU A 97 -18.97 -14.63 11.02
C GLU A 97 -18.25 -15.27 9.84
N ILE A 98 -17.01 -15.68 10.06
CA ILE A 98 -16.14 -16.40 9.09
C ILE A 98 -15.85 -17.80 9.65
N GLY A 99 -16.80 -18.71 9.50
CA GLY A 99 -16.78 -19.99 10.20
C GLY A 99 -16.83 -19.82 11.71
N LYS A 100 -15.75 -20.15 12.44
CA LYS A 100 -15.62 -19.93 13.90
C LYS A 100 -14.92 -18.61 14.26
N ILE A 101 -14.59 -17.80 13.27
CA ILE A 101 -13.98 -16.47 13.51
C ILE A 101 -15.13 -15.46 13.54
N ARG A 102 -15.21 -14.68 14.58
CA ARG A 102 -16.11 -13.55 14.72
C ARG A 102 -15.29 -12.25 14.55
N VAL A 103 -15.66 -11.43 13.57
CA VAL A 103 -15.03 -10.14 13.27
C VAL A 103 -15.96 -9.03 13.72
N GLU A 104 -15.52 -8.18 14.62
CA GLU A 104 -16.23 -7.03 15.15
C GLU A 104 -15.63 -5.74 14.65
N VAL A 105 -16.47 -4.79 14.26
CA VAL A 105 -16.06 -3.50 13.70
C VAL A 105 -15.89 -2.46 14.80
N LEU A 106 -14.76 -1.75 14.76
CA LEU A 106 -14.54 -0.52 15.52
C LEU A 106 -14.36 0.65 14.55
N GLU A 107 -15.13 1.71 14.66
CA GLU A 107 -14.84 2.97 13.98
C GLU A 107 -13.64 3.63 14.66
N THR A 108 -12.57 3.85 13.88
CA THR A 108 -11.29 4.38 14.37
C THR A 108 -10.79 5.56 13.51
N PRO A 109 -11.63 6.62 13.33
CA PRO A 109 -11.28 7.77 12.49
C PRO A 109 -10.06 8.52 13.02
N GLY A 110 -9.40 9.27 12.12
CA GLY A 110 -8.28 10.14 12.45
C GLY A 110 -7.14 10.08 11.45
N HIS A 111 -6.73 8.88 11.00
CA HIS A 111 -5.89 8.74 9.81
C HIS A 111 -6.71 9.15 8.57
N THR A 112 -7.82 8.48 8.37
CA THR A 112 -8.91 8.92 7.47
C THR A 112 -10.22 9.00 8.25
N ASP A 113 -11.23 9.69 7.69
CA ASP A 113 -12.55 9.80 8.30
C ASP A 113 -13.33 8.47 8.31
N ASP A 114 -13.09 7.64 7.32
CA ASP A 114 -13.74 6.34 7.09
C ASP A 114 -13.03 5.15 7.73
N HIS A 115 -12.01 5.41 8.55
CA HIS A 115 -11.14 4.37 9.08
C HIS A 115 -11.85 3.43 10.06
N LEU A 116 -11.66 2.14 9.84
CA LEU A 116 -12.12 1.03 10.70
C LEU A 116 -10.94 0.20 11.21
N ALA A 117 -11.08 -0.33 12.39
CA ALA A 117 -10.32 -1.49 12.85
C ALA A 117 -11.24 -2.70 12.95
N PHE A 118 -10.71 -3.90 12.67
CA PHE A 118 -11.46 -5.14 12.74
C PHE A 118 -10.90 -6.04 13.82
N VAL A 119 -11.65 -6.20 14.90
CA VAL A 119 -11.29 -7.08 16.03
C VAL A 119 -11.75 -8.49 15.72
N PHE A 120 -10.88 -9.47 15.81
CA PHE A 120 -11.29 -10.85 15.57
C PHE A 120 -11.10 -11.77 16.77
N HIS A 121 -12.10 -12.63 16.94
CA HIS A 121 -12.18 -13.64 17.99
C HIS A 121 -12.23 -15.03 17.37
N ASP A 122 -11.72 -16.01 18.07
CA ASP A 122 -11.86 -17.42 17.70
C ASP A 122 -12.76 -18.10 18.73
N ASP A 123 -13.88 -18.68 18.28
CA ASP A 123 -14.84 -19.35 19.17
C ASP A 123 -14.25 -20.55 19.94
N ASP A 124 -13.14 -21.11 19.45
CA ASP A 124 -12.40 -22.15 20.19
C ASP A 124 -11.60 -21.56 21.38
N TYR A 125 -11.41 -20.23 21.44
CA TYR A 125 -10.71 -19.49 22.48
C TYR A 125 -11.48 -18.22 22.88
N PRO A 126 -12.60 -18.34 23.64
CA PRO A 126 -13.57 -17.26 23.81
C PRO A 126 -13.11 -16.13 24.76
N GLU A 127 -11.97 -16.27 25.45
CA GLU A 127 -11.51 -15.29 26.44
C GLU A 127 -10.75 -14.13 25.77
N GLY A 128 -11.49 -13.16 25.27
CA GLY A 128 -10.98 -11.93 24.66
C GLY A 128 -10.64 -12.06 23.16
N PRO A 129 -10.20 -10.96 22.52
CA PRO A 129 -9.85 -10.96 21.13
C PRO A 129 -8.48 -11.64 20.91
N VAL A 130 -8.36 -12.36 19.79
CA VAL A 130 -7.09 -12.92 19.32
C VAL A 130 -6.21 -11.81 18.76
N GLY A 131 -6.80 -10.90 18.00
CA GLY A 131 -6.09 -9.80 17.40
C GLY A 131 -7.01 -8.73 16.83
N VAL A 132 -6.40 -7.67 16.31
CA VAL A 132 -7.07 -6.56 15.67
C VAL A 132 -6.31 -6.13 14.42
N PHE A 133 -7.02 -6.04 13.29
CA PHE A 133 -6.50 -5.38 12.10
C PHE A 133 -6.66 -3.87 12.31
N THR A 134 -5.55 -3.20 12.53
CA THR A 134 -5.52 -1.80 12.99
C THR A 134 -5.51 -0.81 11.84
N GLY A 135 -5.46 -1.29 10.59
CA GLY A 135 -5.28 -0.41 9.45
C GLY A 135 -4.07 0.50 9.66
N ASP A 136 -4.27 1.76 9.35
CA ASP A 136 -3.27 2.81 9.52
C ASP A 136 -3.52 3.68 10.78
N ALA A 137 -4.36 3.24 11.73
CA ALA A 137 -4.48 3.91 13.01
C ALA A 137 -3.28 3.61 13.93
N LEU A 138 -2.87 2.33 14.02
CA LEU A 138 -1.77 1.90 14.89
C LEU A 138 -0.84 0.95 14.15
N PHE A 139 0.43 1.32 14.08
CA PHE A 139 1.54 0.53 13.53
C PHE A 139 2.39 -0.12 14.62
N VAL A 140 3.35 -0.92 14.21
CA VAL A 140 4.41 -1.38 15.10
C VAL A 140 5.42 -0.24 15.27
N GLY A 141 5.42 0.37 16.45
CA GLY A 141 6.33 1.46 16.83
C GLY A 141 5.87 2.86 16.46
N ASP A 142 4.77 3.03 15.71
CA ASP A 142 4.27 4.34 15.28
C ASP A 142 2.73 4.36 15.25
N VAL A 143 2.14 5.49 14.86
CA VAL A 143 0.70 5.68 14.60
C VAL A 143 0.51 6.42 13.28
N GLY A 144 -0.68 6.34 12.71
CA GLY A 144 -1.01 6.96 11.43
C GLY A 144 -0.79 8.48 11.38
N ARG A 145 -0.49 8.96 10.19
CA ARG A 145 -0.46 10.40 9.90
C ARG A 145 -1.88 10.97 9.91
N THR A 146 -2.01 12.28 10.14
CA THR A 146 -3.30 12.98 10.27
C THR A 146 -3.37 14.26 9.43
N ASP A 147 -2.49 14.42 8.45
CA ASP A 147 -2.29 15.67 7.70
C ASP A 147 -3.08 15.73 6.38
N PHE A 148 -3.98 14.78 6.13
CA PHE A 148 -4.83 14.77 4.93
C PHE A 148 -5.91 15.86 4.95
N TYR A 149 -6.24 16.38 6.14
CA TYR A 149 -7.29 17.38 6.34
C TYR A 149 -6.72 18.64 7.02
N PRO A 150 -5.93 19.46 6.31
CA PRO A 150 -5.21 20.59 6.91
C PRO A 150 -6.11 21.60 7.65
N GLU A 151 -7.33 21.84 7.17
CA GLU A 151 -8.32 22.71 7.83
C GLU A 151 -8.91 22.11 9.09
N ARG A 152 -8.79 20.80 9.29
CA ARG A 152 -9.30 20.04 10.43
C ARG A 152 -8.18 19.39 11.25
N ALA A 153 -6.92 19.80 11.06
CA ALA A 153 -5.74 19.10 11.60
C ALA A 153 -5.83 18.77 13.11
N ARG A 154 -6.29 19.71 13.94
CA ARG A 154 -6.47 19.46 15.37
C ARG A 154 -7.60 18.49 15.67
N GLU A 155 -8.69 18.54 14.93
CA GLU A 155 -9.85 17.66 15.08
C GLU A 155 -9.46 16.21 14.76
N VAL A 156 -8.87 15.98 13.58
CA VAL A 156 -8.52 14.61 13.14
C VAL A 156 -7.39 14.00 13.99
N ALA A 157 -6.44 14.80 14.47
CA ALA A 157 -5.46 14.36 15.45
C ALA A 157 -6.11 13.92 16.77
N GLY A 158 -7.15 14.63 17.21
CA GLY A 158 -7.95 14.27 18.37
C GLY A 158 -8.76 13.00 18.15
N LEU A 159 -9.34 12.82 16.95
CA LEU A 159 -10.04 11.58 16.58
C LEU A 159 -9.08 10.38 16.59
N LEU A 160 -7.85 10.54 16.07
CA LEU A 160 -6.86 9.47 16.13
C LEU A 160 -6.51 9.11 17.57
N TYR A 161 -6.30 10.10 18.45
CA TYR A 161 -6.05 9.84 19.88
C TYR A 161 -7.16 8.99 20.49
N ASP A 162 -8.42 9.40 20.30
CA ASP A 162 -9.59 8.71 20.85
C ASP A 162 -9.72 7.29 20.28
N SER A 163 -9.43 7.09 18.99
CA SER A 163 -9.37 5.80 18.31
C SER A 163 -8.29 4.88 18.87
N LEU A 164 -7.10 5.43 19.15
CA LEU A 164 -6.01 4.68 19.78
C LEU A 164 -6.37 4.23 21.19
N GLN A 165 -7.08 5.07 21.99
CA GLN A 165 -7.57 4.65 23.30
C GLN A 165 -8.57 3.50 23.18
N LYS A 166 -9.46 3.54 22.20
CA LYS A 166 -10.42 2.46 21.90
C LYS A 166 -9.70 1.14 21.56
N ILE A 167 -8.70 1.19 20.67
CA ILE A 167 -7.87 0.02 20.33
C ILE A 167 -7.13 -0.49 21.58
N CYS A 168 -6.53 0.39 22.37
CA CYS A 168 -5.78 0.02 23.58
C CYS A 168 -6.66 -0.63 24.67
N ALA A 169 -7.97 -0.38 24.67
CA ALA A 169 -8.91 -0.99 25.60
C ALA A 169 -9.18 -2.48 25.33
N LEU A 170 -8.79 -3.02 24.16
CA LEU A 170 -8.93 -4.43 23.81
C LEU A 170 -8.08 -5.40 24.65
N GLY A 171 -7.10 -4.88 25.37
CA GLY A 171 -6.26 -5.66 26.28
C GLY A 171 -4.84 -5.91 25.76
N ASP A 172 -3.90 -6.00 26.71
CA ASP A 172 -2.45 -6.03 26.45
C ASP A 172 -1.99 -7.25 25.61
N GLN A 173 -2.71 -8.37 25.66
CA GLN A 173 -2.39 -9.61 24.91
C GLN A 173 -2.82 -9.59 23.45
N THR A 174 -3.70 -8.67 23.06
CA THR A 174 -4.23 -8.58 21.69
C THR A 174 -3.11 -8.26 20.70
N ILE A 175 -2.97 -9.08 19.66
CA ILE A 175 -1.98 -8.89 18.60
C ILE A 175 -2.50 -7.84 17.63
N ILE A 176 -1.64 -6.91 17.21
CA ILE A 176 -1.96 -5.92 16.19
C ILE A 176 -1.51 -6.39 14.80
N TYR A 177 -2.35 -6.12 13.81
CA TYR A 177 -2.13 -6.41 12.38
C TYR A 177 -2.35 -5.13 11.58
N PRO A 178 -1.32 -4.29 11.40
CA PRO A 178 -1.43 -3.02 10.68
C PRO A 178 -1.50 -3.21 9.16
N ALA A 179 -2.04 -2.22 8.43
CA ALA A 179 -2.04 -2.25 6.96
C ALA A 179 -0.69 -1.90 6.35
N HIS A 180 0.22 -1.30 7.10
CA HIS A 180 1.56 -0.97 6.63
C HIS A 180 2.66 -1.36 7.63
N GLY A 181 3.87 -1.58 7.10
CA GLY A 181 5.10 -1.83 7.84
C GLY A 181 6.18 -0.80 7.54
N ALA A 182 7.38 -1.03 8.07
CA ALA A 182 8.53 -0.15 7.86
C ALA A 182 8.80 0.15 6.38
N GLY A 183 9.03 1.43 6.08
CA GLY A 183 9.26 1.94 4.72
C GLY A 183 8.01 2.45 4.00
N SER A 184 6.83 2.42 4.64
CA SER A 184 5.63 3.06 4.09
C SER A 184 5.68 4.59 4.22
N VAL A 185 4.98 5.27 3.31
CA VAL A 185 4.77 6.72 3.35
C VAL A 185 3.72 7.13 4.39
N CYS A 186 3.00 6.17 5.00
CA CYS A 186 1.91 6.42 5.94
C CYS A 186 2.39 6.60 7.40
N GLY A 187 3.67 6.33 7.70
CA GLY A 187 4.30 6.57 9.00
C GLY A 187 5.78 6.89 8.86
N SER A 188 6.38 7.49 9.90
CA SER A 188 7.75 8.00 9.87
C SER A 188 8.76 7.15 10.64
N GLU A 189 8.31 6.44 11.67
CA GLU A 189 9.15 5.76 12.66
C GLU A 189 8.76 4.29 12.89
N MET A 190 8.11 3.66 11.92
CA MET A 190 7.70 2.25 12.03
C MET A 190 8.89 1.33 12.23
N ALA A 191 8.76 0.40 13.16
CA ALA A 191 9.80 -0.59 13.45
C ALA A 191 9.82 -1.72 12.40
N ASP A 192 11.00 -2.28 12.12
CA ASP A 192 11.17 -3.43 11.22
C ASP A 192 10.52 -4.73 11.72
N ARG A 193 10.00 -4.74 12.95
CA ARG A 193 9.32 -5.92 13.50
C ARG A 193 7.99 -6.15 12.79
N GLU A 194 7.72 -7.41 12.51
CA GLU A 194 6.55 -7.80 11.73
C GLU A 194 5.28 -8.03 12.57
N PHE A 195 5.38 -8.04 13.88
CA PHE A 195 4.26 -8.21 14.80
C PHE A 195 4.52 -7.55 16.13
N SER A 196 3.44 -7.17 16.79
CA SER A 196 3.45 -6.60 18.12
C SER A 196 2.13 -6.90 18.84
N THR A 197 2.05 -6.52 20.12
CA THR A 197 0.81 -6.57 20.87
C THR A 197 0.47 -5.18 21.39
N ILE A 198 -0.79 -4.96 21.72
CA ILE A 198 -1.23 -3.69 22.35
C ILE A 198 -0.41 -3.37 23.57
N GLY A 199 -0.15 -4.36 24.43
CA GLY A 199 0.64 -4.17 25.66
C GLY A 199 2.10 -3.81 25.37
N HIS A 200 2.70 -4.30 24.29
CA HIS A 200 4.04 -3.89 23.89
C HIS A 200 4.02 -2.45 23.38
N GLU A 201 3.08 -2.11 22.50
CA GLU A 201 2.97 -0.76 21.94
C GLU A 201 2.68 0.30 23.01
N ARG A 202 1.76 0.05 23.94
CA ARG A 202 1.50 0.97 25.07
C ARG A 202 2.74 1.33 25.89
N ARG A 203 3.72 0.43 25.97
CA ARG A 203 4.95 0.63 26.75
C ARG A 203 6.09 1.24 25.94
N ASN A 204 6.15 0.98 24.64
CA ASN A 204 7.33 1.27 23.82
C ASN A 204 7.07 2.24 22.67
N ASN A 205 5.83 2.33 22.16
CA ASN A 205 5.48 3.23 21.08
C ASN A 205 5.52 4.69 21.56
N PRO A 206 6.36 5.55 20.98
CA PRO A 206 6.53 6.93 21.45
C PRO A 206 5.21 7.73 21.44
N ARG A 207 4.35 7.50 20.46
CA ARG A 207 3.08 8.21 20.30
C ARG A 207 2.04 7.77 21.35
N LEU A 208 1.94 6.47 21.63
CA LEU A 208 1.04 5.96 22.66
C LEU A 208 1.47 6.33 24.08
N ARG A 209 2.72 6.70 24.29
CA ARG A 209 3.23 7.18 25.59
C ARG A 209 2.85 8.62 25.89
N ILE A 210 2.36 9.38 24.93
CA ILE A 210 1.80 10.72 25.16
C ILE A 210 0.40 10.53 25.76
N ALA A 211 0.29 10.62 27.08
CA ALA A 211 -0.96 10.35 27.79
C ALA A 211 -1.95 11.53 27.74
N ASP A 212 -1.44 12.76 27.61
CA ASP A 212 -2.27 13.95 27.52
C ASP A 212 -2.75 14.14 26.08
N ARG A 213 -4.07 14.30 25.92
CA ARG A 213 -4.72 14.42 24.60
C ARG A 213 -4.28 15.69 23.85
N ASP A 214 -4.16 16.82 24.55
CA ASP A 214 -3.78 18.09 23.92
C ASP A 214 -2.31 18.09 23.51
N GLU A 215 -1.44 17.44 24.30
CA GLU A 215 -0.04 17.24 23.96
C GLU A 215 0.11 16.33 22.73
N PHE A 216 -0.67 15.23 22.64
CA PHE A 216 -0.71 14.37 21.47
C PHE A 216 -1.16 15.15 20.21
N ILE A 217 -2.26 15.89 20.30
CA ILE A 217 -2.77 16.72 19.20
C ILE A 217 -1.69 17.71 18.74
N LYS A 218 -1.02 18.37 19.65
CA LYS A 218 0.05 19.31 19.33
C LYS A 218 1.19 18.61 18.57
N ALA A 219 1.64 17.48 19.06
CA ALA A 219 2.71 16.71 18.43
C ALA A 219 2.34 16.26 17.01
N LYS A 220 1.08 15.79 16.80
CA LYS A 220 0.60 15.37 15.47
C LYS A 220 0.45 16.53 14.48
N VAL A 221 0.00 17.68 14.93
CA VAL A 221 -0.15 18.87 14.07
C VAL A 221 1.21 19.47 13.65
N GLU A 222 2.25 19.26 14.45
CA GLU A 222 3.61 19.69 14.15
C GLU A 222 4.35 18.73 13.19
N GLU A 223 3.79 17.56 12.89
CA GLU A 223 4.35 16.64 11.89
C GLU A 223 4.19 17.18 10.47
N HIS A 224 5.21 16.99 9.66
CA HIS A 224 5.21 17.38 8.26
C HIS A 224 5.53 16.17 7.39
N HIS A 225 4.57 15.77 6.58
CA HIS A 225 4.72 14.66 5.63
C HIS A 225 4.56 15.18 4.21
N TYR A 226 5.33 14.63 3.28
CA TYR A 226 5.07 14.85 1.87
C TYR A 226 3.81 14.08 1.45
N GLN A 227 2.95 14.76 0.68
CA GLN A 227 1.81 14.11 0.01
C GLN A 227 2.17 13.93 -1.47
N PRO A 228 2.47 12.71 -1.91
CA PRO A 228 2.73 12.44 -3.32
C PRO A 228 1.53 12.83 -4.18
N PRO A 229 1.75 13.42 -5.37
CA PRO A 229 0.65 13.89 -6.23
C PRO A 229 -0.35 12.79 -6.61
N TYR A 230 0.10 11.54 -6.69
CA TYR A 230 -0.74 10.40 -7.06
C TYR A 230 -1.75 9.98 -5.98
N PHE A 231 -1.64 10.47 -4.74
CA PHE A 231 -2.61 10.19 -3.67
C PHE A 231 -4.04 10.56 -4.09
N ARG A 232 -4.23 11.68 -4.79
CA ARG A 232 -5.56 12.08 -5.31
C ARG A 232 -6.12 11.09 -6.33
N LEU A 233 -5.25 10.46 -7.12
CA LEU A 233 -5.65 9.40 -8.05
C LEU A 233 -6.11 8.16 -7.28
N MET A 234 -5.37 7.77 -6.24
CA MET A 234 -5.75 6.64 -5.37
C MET A 234 -7.08 6.91 -4.68
N GLU A 235 -7.25 8.08 -4.07
CA GLU A 235 -8.51 8.48 -3.44
C GLU A 235 -9.70 8.30 -4.39
N ARG A 236 -9.60 8.82 -5.61
CA ARG A 236 -10.67 8.71 -6.62
C ARG A 236 -10.92 7.25 -7.02
N LEU A 237 -9.88 6.50 -7.36
CA LEU A 237 -10.02 5.12 -7.83
C LEU A 237 -10.50 4.17 -6.72
N ASN A 238 -10.18 4.47 -5.47
CA ASN A 238 -10.65 3.70 -4.32
C ASN A 238 -12.07 4.08 -3.86
N LEU A 239 -12.66 5.17 -4.38
CA LEU A 239 -14.08 5.48 -4.26
C LEU A 239 -14.90 4.87 -5.41
N GLU A 240 -14.45 5.06 -6.64
CA GLU A 240 -15.17 4.70 -7.86
C GLU A 240 -15.02 3.22 -8.24
N GLY A 241 -13.99 2.57 -7.72
CA GLY A 241 -13.59 1.22 -8.10
C GLY A 241 -12.73 1.20 -9.36
N ALA A 242 -11.48 0.80 -9.22
CA ALA A 242 -10.56 0.68 -10.36
C ALA A 242 -10.84 -0.57 -11.19
N ASN A 243 -10.44 -0.53 -12.46
CA ASN A 243 -10.44 -1.71 -13.32
C ASN A 243 -9.49 -2.79 -12.79
N ALA A 244 -9.77 -4.04 -13.16
CA ALA A 244 -8.89 -5.16 -12.87
C ALA A 244 -7.47 -4.89 -13.38
N ALA A 245 -6.48 -5.29 -12.59
CA ALA A 245 -5.10 -5.33 -13.05
C ALA A 245 -4.94 -6.28 -14.25
N PRO A 246 -3.95 -6.05 -15.12
CA PRO A 246 -3.64 -7.00 -16.18
C PRO A 246 -3.34 -8.40 -15.61
N ARG A 247 -3.94 -9.43 -16.20
CA ARG A 247 -3.71 -10.83 -15.73
C ARG A 247 -2.25 -11.27 -15.82
N VAL A 248 -1.51 -10.71 -16.79
CA VAL A 248 -0.10 -11.01 -17.01
C VAL A 248 0.69 -9.77 -16.62
N MET A 249 1.35 -9.82 -15.49
CA MET A 249 2.23 -8.75 -14.99
C MET A 249 3.62 -8.81 -15.64
N ARG A 250 3.64 -8.96 -16.97
CA ARG A 250 4.85 -8.89 -17.79
C ARG A 250 4.57 -8.02 -18.99
N PRO A 251 5.30 -6.94 -19.20
CA PRO A 251 5.09 -6.10 -20.37
C PRO A 251 5.52 -6.84 -21.65
N ARG A 252 4.94 -6.46 -22.77
CA ARG A 252 5.39 -6.94 -24.07
C ARG A 252 6.86 -6.58 -24.26
N LEU A 253 7.70 -7.53 -24.67
CA LEU A 253 9.07 -7.24 -25.03
C LEU A 253 9.09 -6.48 -26.38
N LEU A 254 9.81 -5.37 -26.38
CA LEU A 254 10.01 -4.51 -27.54
C LEU A 254 11.36 -4.80 -28.19
N GLY A 255 11.40 -4.79 -29.51
CA GLY A 255 12.64 -4.62 -30.23
C GLY A 255 13.13 -3.18 -30.11
N LEU A 256 14.38 -2.94 -30.51
CA LEU A 256 14.99 -1.59 -30.41
C LEU A 256 14.31 -0.57 -31.33
N GLU A 257 13.82 -1.02 -32.50
CA GLU A 257 13.04 -0.20 -33.42
C GLU A 257 11.67 0.12 -32.83
N ASP A 258 10.95 -0.91 -32.32
CA ASP A 258 9.65 -0.77 -31.68
C ASP A 258 9.70 0.20 -30.48
N LEU A 259 10.79 0.13 -29.68
CA LEU A 259 10.99 1.05 -28.57
C LEU A 259 11.11 2.51 -29.06
N GLY A 260 11.84 2.74 -30.16
CA GLY A 260 12.00 4.06 -30.77
C GLY A 260 10.72 4.60 -31.39
N GLU A 261 9.86 3.73 -31.90
CA GLU A 261 8.58 4.05 -32.54
C GLU A 261 7.40 4.04 -31.56
N SER A 262 7.61 3.61 -30.32
CA SER A 262 6.52 3.46 -29.34
C SER A 262 5.77 4.76 -29.06
N GLY A 263 6.44 5.91 -29.22
CA GLY A 263 5.86 7.22 -28.93
C GLY A 263 5.49 7.38 -27.45
N ALA A 264 6.11 6.59 -26.57
CA ALA A 264 5.85 6.65 -25.14
C ALA A 264 6.20 8.05 -24.59
N ASP A 265 5.32 8.59 -23.75
CA ASP A 265 5.55 9.88 -23.09
C ASP A 265 6.74 9.79 -22.13
N HIS A 266 6.93 8.64 -21.50
CA HIS A 266 8.04 8.37 -20.58
C HIS A 266 8.83 7.12 -20.98
N LEU A 267 10.14 7.27 -21.08
CA LEU A 267 11.08 6.16 -21.18
C LEU A 267 11.74 6.00 -19.78
N VAL A 268 11.36 4.94 -19.08
CA VAL A 268 11.79 4.72 -17.69
C VAL A 268 12.81 3.60 -17.62
N ASP A 269 14.02 3.92 -17.20
CA ASP A 269 15.10 2.96 -16.94
C ASP A 269 15.03 2.53 -15.47
N VAL A 270 14.61 1.28 -15.24
CA VAL A 270 14.35 0.74 -13.90
C VAL A 270 15.55 0.05 -13.27
N ARG A 271 16.70 0.10 -13.95
CA ARG A 271 17.96 -0.44 -13.44
C ARG A 271 18.50 0.36 -12.25
N GLU A 272 19.43 -0.25 -11.53
CA GLU A 272 20.13 0.42 -10.42
C GLU A 272 20.81 1.73 -10.86
N PRO A 273 20.88 2.76 -9.99
CA PRO A 273 21.40 4.09 -10.34
C PRO A 273 22.81 4.09 -10.91
N LEU A 274 23.70 3.20 -10.43
CA LEU A 274 25.06 3.08 -10.93
C LEU A 274 25.10 2.50 -12.36
N ALA A 275 24.23 1.54 -12.66
CA ALA A 275 24.10 0.98 -14.00
C ALA A 275 23.55 2.01 -14.99
N TYR A 276 22.56 2.79 -14.56
CA TYR A 276 22.05 3.93 -15.33
C TYR A 276 23.13 4.98 -15.58
N ALA A 277 23.86 5.40 -14.54
CA ALA A 277 24.91 6.40 -14.65
C ALA A 277 26.06 5.96 -15.59
N ALA A 278 26.42 4.69 -15.57
CA ALA A 278 27.47 4.15 -16.45
C ALA A 278 27.07 4.22 -17.94
N GLY A 279 25.77 4.09 -18.26
CA GLY A 279 25.27 4.23 -19.61
C GLY A 279 23.77 3.99 -19.70
N HIS A 280 23.04 4.95 -20.23
CA HIS A 280 21.59 4.89 -20.43
C HIS A 280 21.20 5.44 -21.81
N MET A 281 20.01 5.09 -22.28
CA MET A 281 19.47 5.64 -23.54
C MET A 281 19.11 7.12 -23.33
N GLN A 282 19.39 7.92 -24.33
CA GLN A 282 19.05 9.33 -24.33
C GLN A 282 17.54 9.53 -24.08
N GLY A 283 17.20 10.41 -23.13
CA GLY A 283 15.83 10.71 -22.76
C GLY A 283 15.20 9.76 -21.71
N ALA A 284 15.92 8.69 -21.34
CA ALA A 284 15.44 7.82 -20.26
C ALA A 284 15.57 8.50 -18.89
N VAL A 285 14.57 8.27 -18.04
CA VAL A 285 14.56 8.69 -16.63
C VAL A 285 14.95 7.51 -15.75
N CYS A 286 15.89 7.71 -14.82
CA CYS A 286 16.27 6.69 -13.84
C CYS A 286 15.19 6.57 -12.75
N LEU A 287 14.57 5.40 -12.67
CA LEU A 287 13.64 5.08 -11.59
C LEU A 287 13.78 3.60 -11.22
N PRO A 288 14.71 3.25 -10.33
CA PRO A 288 14.92 1.86 -9.92
C PRO A 288 13.65 1.17 -9.48
N VAL A 289 13.53 -0.13 -9.76
CA VAL A 289 12.31 -0.93 -9.49
C VAL A 289 11.74 -0.66 -8.10
N GLY A 290 12.58 -0.71 -7.05
CA GLY A 290 12.14 -0.50 -5.66
C GLY A 290 11.68 0.92 -5.33
N MET A 291 11.97 1.90 -6.20
CA MET A 291 11.59 3.31 -6.01
C MET A 291 10.31 3.69 -6.77
N ILE A 292 9.83 2.83 -7.66
CA ILE A 292 8.63 3.11 -8.48
C ILE A 292 7.43 3.52 -7.63
N PRO A 293 7.01 2.77 -6.59
CA PRO A 293 5.80 3.10 -5.84
C PRO A 293 5.85 4.48 -5.19
N ALA A 294 7.01 4.86 -4.67
CA ALA A 294 7.16 6.14 -3.96
C ALA A 294 7.34 7.34 -4.90
N PHE A 295 7.91 7.15 -6.09
CA PHE A 295 8.38 8.28 -6.90
C PHE A 295 7.78 8.37 -8.30
N ALA A 296 7.23 7.30 -8.88
CA ALA A 296 6.70 7.36 -10.25
C ALA A 296 5.62 8.44 -10.41
N GLY A 297 4.69 8.53 -9.48
CA GLY A 297 3.59 9.50 -9.51
C GLY A 297 3.99 10.97 -9.28
N TRP A 298 5.28 11.27 -9.08
CA TRP A 298 5.77 12.64 -9.06
C TRP A 298 5.96 13.25 -10.46
N PHE A 299 6.13 12.42 -11.48
CA PHE A 299 6.41 12.87 -12.85
C PHE A 299 5.66 12.11 -13.93
N ILE A 300 5.01 10.99 -13.61
CA ILE A 300 4.12 10.25 -14.50
C ILE A 300 2.69 10.47 -14.05
N SER A 301 1.83 10.89 -14.96
CA SER A 301 0.42 11.15 -14.69
C SER A 301 -0.47 10.00 -15.20
N GLU A 302 -1.70 9.94 -14.68
CA GLU A 302 -2.72 9.05 -15.23
C GLU A 302 -2.92 9.32 -16.72
N GLY A 303 -2.86 8.29 -17.53
CA GLY A 303 -3.02 8.40 -18.99
C GLY A 303 -1.71 8.48 -19.77
N ASP A 304 -0.60 8.87 -19.13
CA ASP A 304 0.70 8.87 -19.79
C ASP A 304 1.11 7.44 -20.19
N THR A 305 1.76 7.33 -21.33
CA THR A 305 2.27 6.07 -21.86
C THR A 305 3.71 5.83 -21.42
N ILE A 306 4.03 4.60 -20.99
CA ILE A 306 5.29 4.26 -20.36
C ILE A 306 5.99 3.14 -21.14
N ALA A 307 7.23 3.34 -21.55
CA ALA A 307 8.13 2.30 -21.98
C ALA A 307 9.21 2.06 -20.94
N LEU A 308 9.52 0.78 -20.67
CA LEU A 308 10.45 0.38 -19.63
C LEU A 308 11.79 -0.09 -20.22
N ILE A 309 12.89 0.19 -19.53
CA ILE A 309 14.22 -0.38 -19.80
C ILE A 309 14.71 -1.07 -18.54
N ALA A 310 15.17 -2.31 -18.68
CA ALA A 310 15.69 -3.11 -17.57
C ALA A 310 16.95 -3.89 -17.94
N SER A 311 17.63 -4.48 -16.97
CA SER A 311 18.70 -5.44 -17.21
C SER A 311 18.17 -6.81 -17.58
N GLU A 312 17.04 -7.20 -16.99
CA GLU A 312 16.43 -8.53 -17.08
C GLU A 312 14.89 -8.44 -17.19
N GLU A 313 14.26 -9.50 -17.72
CA GLU A 313 12.80 -9.55 -17.86
C GLU A 313 12.04 -9.52 -16.51
N ASP A 314 12.65 -10.08 -15.46
CA ASP A 314 12.03 -10.08 -14.14
C ASP A 314 11.98 -8.68 -13.52
N GLU A 315 12.94 -7.81 -13.79
CA GLU A 315 12.87 -6.38 -13.43
C GLU A 315 11.71 -5.68 -14.14
N LEU A 316 11.48 -5.98 -15.44
CA LEU A 316 10.33 -5.45 -16.19
C LEU A 316 9.00 -5.90 -15.56
N ALA A 317 8.89 -7.16 -15.16
CA ALA A 317 7.68 -7.69 -14.53
C ALA A 317 7.42 -7.03 -13.18
N GLN A 318 8.44 -6.85 -12.35
CA GLN A 318 8.34 -6.17 -11.07
C GLN A 318 7.96 -4.69 -11.24
N ALA A 319 8.62 -4.00 -12.17
CA ALA A 319 8.32 -2.60 -12.49
C ALA A 319 6.87 -2.41 -12.93
N MET A 320 6.38 -3.28 -13.84
CA MET A 320 4.97 -3.27 -14.27
C MET A 320 4.03 -3.48 -13.08
N ALA A 321 4.32 -4.46 -12.21
CA ALA A 321 3.48 -4.72 -11.04
C ALA A 321 3.39 -3.50 -10.11
N HIS A 322 4.52 -2.80 -9.88
CA HIS A 322 4.55 -1.59 -9.07
C HIS A 322 3.77 -0.43 -9.69
N LEU A 323 3.94 -0.19 -11.00
CA LEU A 323 3.20 0.85 -11.72
C LEU A 323 1.70 0.60 -11.69
N VAL A 324 1.27 -0.64 -11.97
CA VAL A 324 -0.15 -1.03 -11.97
C VAL A 324 -0.79 -0.86 -10.59
N ARG A 325 -0.09 -1.17 -9.51
CA ARG A 325 -0.59 -1.00 -8.13
C ARG A 325 -0.89 0.44 -7.76
N ILE A 326 -0.23 1.39 -8.41
CA ILE A 326 -0.46 2.84 -8.23
C ILE A 326 -1.20 3.48 -9.41
N GLY A 327 -1.86 2.69 -10.27
CA GLY A 327 -2.76 3.20 -11.32
C GLY A 327 -2.10 3.68 -12.60
N LEU A 328 -0.81 3.41 -12.80
CA LEU A 328 -0.07 3.74 -14.00
C LEU A 328 -0.07 2.56 -14.98
N ASP A 329 -1.20 2.36 -15.66
CA ASP A 329 -1.51 1.14 -16.42
C ASP A 329 -1.02 1.13 -17.87
N ASN A 330 -0.72 2.30 -18.46
CA ASN A 330 -0.45 2.45 -19.89
C ASN A 330 1.00 2.09 -20.23
N ILE A 331 1.40 0.84 -19.95
CA ILE A 331 2.73 0.33 -20.23
C ILE A 331 2.75 -0.25 -21.66
N VAL A 332 3.37 0.46 -22.59
CA VAL A 332 3.43 0.06 -24.01
C VAL A 332 4.36 -1.12 -24.26
N GLY A 333 5.33 -1.33 -23.39
CA GLY A 333 6.25 -2.46 -23.43
C GLY A 333 7.54 -2.23 -22.68
N GLY A 334 8.46 -3.20 -22.76
CA GLY A 334 9.76 -3.14 -22.11
C GLY A 334 10.89 -3.65 -23.01
N TYR A 335 12.07 -3.07 -22.83
CA TYR A 335 13.29 -3.44 -23.51
C TYR A 335 14.34 -3.94 -22.51
N VAL A 336 15.00 -5.04 -22.84
CA VAL A 336 16.02 -5.63 -21.99
C VAL A 336 17.42 -5.39 -22.57
N GLY A 337 18.29 -4.77 -21.76
CA GLY A 337 19.70 -4.62 -22.06
C GLY A 337 20.05 -3.34 -22.85
N VAL A 338 20.82 -2.47 -22.19
CA VAL A 338 21.32 -1.21 -22.77
C VAL A 338 22.54 -1.45 -23.67
N ILE A 339 23.37 -2.44 -23.36
CA ILE A 339 24.57 -2.76 -24.14
C ILE A 339 24.23 -3.16 -25.59
N PRO A 340 23.26 -4.05 -25.84
CA PRO A 340 22.81 -4.33 -27.21
C PRO A 340 22.32 -3.10 -27.97
N ALA A 341 21.65 -2.17 -27.31
CA ALA A 341 21.20 -0.92 -27.92
C ALA A 341 22.37 -0.03 -28.34
N ALA A 342 23.36 0.12 -27.48
CA ALA A 342 24.60 0.85 -27.79
C ALA A 342 25.36 0.22 -28.98
N ALA A 343 25.46 -1.11 -29.01
CA ALA A 343 26.08 -1.85 -30.10
C ALA A 343 25.37 -1.67 -31.45
N GLN A 344 24.06 -1.39 -31.43
CA GLN A 344 23.24 -1.08 -32.60
C GLN A 344 23.20 0.42 -32.96
N GLY A 345 24.03 1.24 -32.32
CA GLY A 345 24.22 2.65 -32.66
C GLY A 345 23.17 3.60 -32.04
N LYS A 346 22.40 3.17 -31.04
CA LYS A 346 21.52 4.11 -30.30
C LYS A 346 22.36 5.13 -29.52
N ALA A 347 21.85 6.35 -29.45
CA ALA A 347 22.47 7.42 -28.68
C ALA A 347 22.45 7.08 -27.19
N MET A 348 23.64 7.03 -26.59
CA MET A 348 23.84 6.76 -25.20
C MET A 348 24.33 7.99 -24.46
N GLN A 349 23.92 8.12 -23.21
CA GLN A 349 24.41 9.13 -22.27
C GLN A 349 25.01 8.45 -21.04
N SER A 350 25.85 9.17 -20.33
CA SER A 350 26.40 8.74 -19.04
C SER A 350 26.49 9.91 -18.08
N ILE A 351 26.46 9.62 -16.79
CA ILE A 351 26.61 10.58 -15.72
C ILE A 351 27.99 10.35 -15.09
N ALA A 352 28.83 11.38 -15.10
CA ALA A 352 30.15 11.28 -14.50
C ALA A 352 30.02 11.19 -12.97
N MET A 353 30.61 10.15 -12.41
CA MET A 353 30.78 10.03 -10.96
C MET A 353 31.96 10.92 -10.53
N ILE A 354 31.74 11.74 -9.52
CA ILE A 354 32.77 12.58 -8.90
C ILE A 354 32.82 12.30 -7.40
N ASP A 355 34.00 12.39 -6.83
CA ASP A 355 34.23 12.25 -5.40
C ASP A 355 33.95 13.57 -4.64
N THR A 356 34.04 13.53 -3.32
CA THR A 356 33.80 14.69 -2.46
C THR A 356 34.82 15.78 -2.64
N GLU A 357 36.05 15.43 -3.02
CA GLU A 357 37.14 16.41 -3.28
C GLU A 357 36.84 17.18 -4.57
N GLU A 358 36.36 16.50 -5.60
CA GLU A 358 35.97 17.16 -6.86
C GLU A 358 34.72 18.03 -6.65
N VAL A 359 33.76 17.61 -5.82
CA VAL A 359 32.61 18.45 -5.44
C VAL A 359 33.12 19.74 -4.76
N ALA A 360 34.00 19.60 -3.78
CA ALA A 360 34.59 20.76 -3.07
C ALA A 360 35.39 21.73 -3.97
N ARG A 361 35.96 21.21 -5.06
CA ARG A 361 36.64 22.06 -6.06
C ARG A 361 35.72 22.81 -7.00
N ARG A 362 34.51 22.32 -7.20
CA ARG A 362 33.50 22.92 -8.10
C ARG A 362 32.58 23.92 -7.42
N LEU A 363 32.45 23.84 -6.08
CA LEU A 363 31.73 24.80 -5.23
C LEU A 363 32.61 26.00 -4.88
#